data_4fc88088dc0b92db72ec556f2016d8aa
#
_entry.id   4fc88088dc0b92db72ec556f2016d8aa
#
_cell.length_a   1.000
_cell.length_b   1.000
_cell.length_c   1.000
_cell.angle_alpha   90.00
_cell.angle_beta   90.00
_cell.angle_gamma   90.00
#
_symmetry.space_group_name_H-M   'P 1'
#
loop_
_entity.id
_entity.type
_entity.pdbx_description
1 polymer ?
#
loop_
_entity_poly.entity_id
_entity_poly.type
_entity_poly.pdbx_seq_one_letter_code
_entity_poly.pdbx_strand_id
1 'polypeptide(L)'
;TAYNYLKDENYKKAVRRAMLTGNFKPSTLYGLQIEGFKTAAVSPAATLKNHERGINSSSLAAVFPFVRTCVLDEGGILLGENKNNGYPFILNLWKRGNLYQNSNAMIIGKSGSGKSYFLKTLISGEWANGTRVIVLDPEAEYLSLTRNLCGNIIDVGNAREGRINPFHIYKILTEDGTPADPKVTFNTHLKMLESFFKIVLADAPVDVIELINNLVVETYERMGITENTDCSAFPADYFPLFSDLLETLQAKDKESMDSLTLRDMRTAELYLQKFVSGRYSDIWNAPSTLKTDANLIDFDFQSLFANKNNVVANA
;
A
#
# COMPACT_ATOMS: atom_id res chain seq x y z
N THR A 1 -2.69 22.37 41.49
CA THR A 1 -3.50 22.74 40.28
C THR A 1 -4.99 22.39 40.47
N ALA A 2 -5.35 21.14 40.84
CA ALA A 2 -6.77 20.77 41.09
C ALA A 2 -7.41 21.57 42.26
N TYR A 3 -6.63 21.88 43.27
CA TYR A 3 -7.07 22.65 44.44
C TYR A 3 -7.47 24.10 44.07
N ASN A 4 -6.85 24.73 43.13
CA ASN A 4 -7.16 26.08 42.67
C ASN A 4 -8.47 26.12 41.89
N TYR A 5 -8.80 25.09 41.12
CA TYR A 5 -10.09 24.99 40.41
C TYR A 5 -11.27 24.81 41.37
N LEU A 6 -11.10 24.10 42.49
CA LEU A 6 -12.16 23.93 43.49
C LEU A 6 -12.52 25.22 44.22
N LYS A 7 -11.62 26.21 44.26
CA LYS A 7 -11.89 27.57 44.85
C LYS A 7 -12.47 28.55 43.86
N ASP A 8 -12.35 28.27 42.54
CA ASP A 8 -12.84 29.18 41.51
C ASP A 8 -14.38 29.13 41.42
N GLU A 9 -15.04 30.23 41.79
CA GLU A 9 -16.48 30.36 41.70
C GLU A 9 -17.00 30.28 40.24
N ASN A 10 -16.20 30.68 39.27
CA ASN A 10 -16.56 30.57 37.85
C ASN A 10 -16.58 29.12 37.42
N TYR A 11 -15.61 28.31 37.85
CA TYR A 11 -15.58 26.88 37.61
C TYR A 11 -16.78 26.15 38.20
N LYS A 12 -17.14 26.47 39.49
CA LYS A 12 -18.32 25.91 40.11
C LYS A 12 -19.61 26.27 39.38
N LYS A 13 -19.73 27.52 38.90
CA LYS A 13 -20.86 27.98 38.07
C LYS A 13 -20.92 27.24 36.74
N ALA A 14 -19.78 27.02 36.08
CA ALA A 14 -19.70 26.28 34.81
C ALA A 14 -20.12 24.82 34.97
N VAL A 15 -19.61 24.12 36.00
CA VAL A 15 -20.03 22.75 36.35
C VAL A 15 -21.51 22.67 36.63
N ARG A 16 -22.04 23.62 37.45
CA ARG A 16 -23.47 23.67 37.76
C ARG A 16 -24.34 23.89 36.52
N ARG A 17 -23.91 24.75 35.59
CA ARG A 17 -24.63 24.96 34.32
C ARG A 17 -24.61 23.69 33.45
N ALA A 18 -23.49 23.05 33.33
CA ALA A 18 -23.36 21.81 32.54
C ALA A 18 -24.27 20.69 33.11
N MET A 19 -24.37 20.56 34.44
CA MET A 19 -25.26 19.60 35.08
C MET A 19 -26.73 19.94 34.87
N LEU A 20 -27.11 21.22 34.97
CA LEU A 20 -28.49 21.67 34.74
C LEU A 20 -28.96 21.44 33.30
N THR A 21 -28.05 21.54 32.33
CA THR A 21 -28.33 21.24 30.90
C THR A 21 -28.69 19.75 30.71
N GLY A 22 -28.09 18.85 31.52
CA GLY A 22 -28.42 17.43 31.58
C GLY A 22 -29.61 17.07 32.49
N ASN A 23 -30.43 18.04 32.92
CA ASN A 23 -31.55 17.85 33.89
C ASN A 23 -31.15 17.35 35.30
N PHE A 24 -29.85 17.50 35.66
CA PHE A 24 -29.41 17.24 37.04
C PHE A 24 -29.51 18.49 37.88
N LYS A 25 -30.04 18.37 39.09
CA LYS A 25 -30.10 19.47 40.08
C LYS A 25 -28.97 19.30 41.10
N PRO A 26 -27.78 19.86 40.88
CA PRO A 26 -26.70 19.73 41.83
C PRO A 26 -26.94 20.56 43.07
N SER A 27 -26.62 20.01 44.23
CA SER A 27 -26.63 20.72 45.53
C SER A 27 -25.27 20.54 46.20
N THR A 28 -24.86 21.56 46.94
CA THR A 28 -23.63 21.49 47.72
C THR A 28 -23.86 20.71 49.01
N LEU A 29 -22.99 19.80 49.34
CA LEU A 29 -23.04 19.05 50.60
C LEU A 29 -22.46 19.93 51.73
N TYR A 30 -23.29 20.50 52.56
CA TYR A 30 -22.87 21.26 53.74
C TYR A 30 -22.78 20.32 54.95
N GLY A 31 -21.62 20.28 55.61
CA GLY A 31 -21.36 19.42 56.78
C GLY A 31 -21.21 17.93 56.48
N LEU A 32 -21.35 17.52 55.20
CA LEU A 32 -21.29 16.12 54.75
C LEU A 32 -20.19 15.92 53.67
N GLN A 33 -19.17 16.79 53.62
CA GLN A 33 -18.15 16.75 52.59
C GLN A 33 -17.29 15.50 52.64
N ILE A 34 -16.94 15.04 53.86
CA ILE A 34 -16.14 13.84 54.09
C ILE A 34 -16.91 12.58 53.68
N GLU A 35 -18.18 12.51 54.02
CA GLU A 35 -19.09 11.42 53.65
C GLU A 35 -19.28 11.41 52.16
N GLY A 36 -19.44 12.57 51.52
CA GLY A 36 -19.51 12.71 50.06
C GLY A 36 -18.25 12.25 49.37
N PHE A 37 -17.09 12.61 49.89
CA PHE A 37 -15.80 12.15 49.38
C PHE A 37 -15.66 10.62 49.52
N LYS A 38 -15.98 10.05 50.66
CA LYS A 38 -15.94 8.60 50.88
C LYS A 38 -16.91 7.84 49.98
N THR A 39 -18.09 8.40 49.69
CA THR A 39 -19.08 7.79 48.80
C THR A 39 -18.65 7.87 47.32
N ALA A 40 -17.98 8.95 46.92
CA ALA A 40 -17.46 9.14 45.55
C ALA A 40 -16.14 8.35 45.30
N ALA A 41 -15.38 8.08 46.38
CA ALA A 41 -14.23 7.20 46.28
C ALA A 41 -14.69 5.75 46.10
N VAL A 42 -13.85 4.93 45.42
CA VAL A 42 -14.10 3.48 45.25
C VAL A 42 -13.98 2.79 46.61
N SER A 43 -15.05 2.92 47.44
CA SER A 43 -15.15 2.36 48.79
C SER A 43 -16.35 1.43 48.86
N PRO A 44 -16.26 0.28 49.52
CA PRO A 44 -17.39 -0.62 49.71
C PRO A 44 -18.49 -0.09 50.64
N ALA A 45 -18.26 1.04 51.34
CA ALA A 45 -19.18 1.62 52.30
C ALA A 45 -19.77 2.93 51.77
N ALA A 46 -21.02 2.92 51.34
CA ALA A 46 -21.79 4.13 51.09
C ALA A 46 -22.14 4.81 52.44
N THR A 47 -21.67 6.04 52.61
CA THR A 47 -21.87 6.79 53.87
C THR A 47 -22.99 7.81 53.81
N LEU A 48 -23.47 8.18 52.60
CA LEU A 48 -24.56 9.11 52.35
C LEU A 48 -25.93 8.39 52.24
N LYS A 49 -26.29 7.53 53.20
CA LYS A 49 -27.49 6.68 53.16
C LYS A 49 -28.80 7.44 52.97
N ASN A 50 -28.94 8.63 53.56
CA ASN A 50 -30.15 9.43 53.44
C ASN A 50 -30.32 10.14 52.08
N HIS A 51 -29.35 10.07 51.23
CA HIS A 51 -29.34 10.67 49.89
C HIS A 51 -29.42 9.63 48.78
N GLU A 52 -29.62 8.36 49.12
CA GLU A 52 -29.76 7.26 48.15
C GLU A 52 -31.05 7.43 47.33
N ARG A 53 -30.97 7.19 46.05
CA ARG A 53 -32.10 7.17 45.11
C ARG A 53 -32.09 5.86 44.34
N GLY A 54 -33.27 5.27 44.25
CA GLY A 54 -33.44 4.07 43.38
C GLY A 54 -33.30 4.47 41.93
N ILE A 55 -32.44 3.77 41.22
CA ILE A 55 -32.25 3.87 39.75
C ILE A 55 -32.57 2.50 39.18
N ASN A 56 -33.40 2.43 38.15
CA ASN A 56 -33.64 1.17 37.47
C ASN A 56 -32.39 0.72 36.69
N SER A 57 -32.24 -0.60 36.49
CA SER A 57 -31.05 -1.18 35.89
C SER A 57 -30.81 -0.68 34.47
N SER A 58 -31.86 -0.40 33.69
CA SER A 58 -31.74 0.11 32.33
C SER A 58 -31.18 1.54 32.29
N SER A 59 -31.61 2.40 33.21
CA SER A 59 -31.07 3.77 33.34
C SER A 59 -29.63 3.75 33.84
N LEU A 60 -29.29 2.84 34.76
CA LEU A 60 -27.93 2.68 35.25
C LEU A 60 -26.99 2.15 34.12
N ALA A 61 -27.44 1.20 33.31
CA ALA A 61 -26.71 0.70 32.17
C ALA A 61 -26.40 1.81 31.13
N ALA A 62 -27.34 2.76 30.94
CA ALA A 62 -27.15 3.89 30.05
C ALA A 62 -26.06 4.89 30.52
N VAL A 63 -25.74 4.91 31.81
CA VAL A 63 -24.72 5.78 32.42
C VAL A 63 -23.34 5.14 32.43
N PHE A 64 -23.22 3.86 32.06
CA PHE A 64 -21.94 3.14 32.04
C PHE A 64 -20.95 3.76 31.05
N PRO A 65 -19.84 4.40 31.52
CA PRO A 65 -19.01 5.22 30.65
C PRO A 65 -17.97 4.42 29.82
N PHE A 66 -17.86 3.09 30.05
CA PHE A 66 -16.81 2.25 29.50
C PHE A 66 -17.23 1.48 28.24
N VAL A 67 -18.28 1.93 27.56
CA VAL A 67 -18.81 1.27 26.34
C VAL A 67 -18.14 1.79 25.07
N ARG A 68 -17.24 2.77 25.18
CA ARG A 68 -16.65 3.44 24.03
C ARG A 68 -15.44 2.67 23.51
N THR A 69 -15.67 1.73 22.60
CA THR A 69 -14.65 1.26 21.67
C THR A 69 -14.90 1.93 20.32
N CYS A 70 -14.15 2.95 20.00
CA CYS A 70 -14.18 3.61 18.70
C CYS A 70 -12.76 3.81 18.18
N VAL A 71 -12.59 3.63 16.89
CA VAL A 71 -11.39 4.04 16.17
C VAL A 71 -11.75 5.33 15.45
N LEU A 72 -11.15 6.43 15.90
CA LEU A 72 -11.37 7.78 15.37
C LEU A 72 -10.01 8.41 15.11
N ASP A 73 -9.37 7.97 14.05
CA ASP A 73 -8.06 8.49 13.69
C ASP A 73 -8.21 9.79 12.90
N GLU A 74 -7.45 10.81 13.31
CA GLU A 74 -7.39 12.09 12.61
C GLU A 74 -6.85 11.91 11.19
N GLY A 75 -7.50 12.52 10.20
CA GLY A 75 -7.16 12.36 8.78
C GLY A 75 -7.45 10.98 8.21
N GLY A 76 -8.21 10.15 8.94
CA GLY A 76 -8.57 8.80 8.51
C GLY A 76 -9.80 8.75 7.61
N ILE A 77 -10.08 7.56 7.11
CA ILE A 77 -11.19 7.25 6.22
C ILE A 77 -12.33 6.63 7.02
N LEU A 78 -13.56 7.11 6.83
CA LEU A 78 -14.76 6.51 7.38
C LEU A 78 -15.05 5.19 6.65
N LEU A 79 -14.83 4.08 7.34
CA LEU A 79 -15.02 2.73 6.79
C LEU A 79 -16.37 2.10 7.17
N GLY A 80 -17.09 2.70 8.12
CA GLY A 80 -18.39 2.20 8.55
C GLY A 80 -18.71 2.58 9.99
N GLU A 81 -19.62 1.84 10.58
CA GLU A 81 -20.08 2.02 11.96
C GLU A 81 -19.89 0.73 12.77
N ASN A 82 -19.54 0.89 14.03
CA ASN A 82 -19.46 -0.23 14.97
C ASN A 82 -20.86 -0.73 15.32
N LYS A 83 -21.17 -1.98 14.99
CA LYS A 83 -22.50 -2.59 15.23
C LYS A 83 -22.95 -2.57 16.68
N ASN A 84 -22.03 -2.57 17.64
CA ASN A 84 -22.38 -2.69 19.07
C ASN A 84 -22.79 -1.35 19.68
N ASN A 85 -22.23 -0.23 19.18
CA ASN A 85 -22.43 1.06 19.82
C ASN A 85 -22.78 2.20 18.84
N GLY A 86 -22.88 1.92 17.52
CA GLY A 86 -23.22 2.93 16.51
C GLY A 86 -22.16 4.01 16.28
N TYR A 87 -20.97 3.87 16.87
CA TYR A 87 -19.91 4.85 16.66
C TYR A 87 -19.23 4.67 15.28
N PRO A 88 -18.86 5.78 14.62
CA PRO A 88 -18.14 5.72 13.36
C PRO A 88 -16.78 5.04 13.56
N PHE A 89 -16.37 4.28 12.55
CA PHE A 89 -15.05 3.64 12.45
C PHE A 89 -14.23 4.40 11.41
N ILE A 90 -13.32 5.26 11.91
CA ILE A 90 -12.43 6.10 11.09
C ILE A 90 -11.01 5.61 11.28
N LEU A 91 -10.40 5.09 10.21
CA LEU A 91 -9.08 4.49 10.22
C LEU A 91 -8.10 5.31 9.37
N ASN A 92 -6.93 5.61 9.93
CA ASN A 92 -5.81 6.16 9.19
C ASN A 92 -4.68 5.13 9.10
N LEU A 93 -4.47 4.55 7.91
CA LEU A 93 -3.42 3.56 7.67
C LEU A 93 -2.00 4.13 7.79
N TRP A 94 -1.85 5.45 7.64
CA TRP A 94 -0.55 6.12 7.68
C TRP A 94 -0.15 6.59 9.08
N LYS A 95 -1.07 6.54 10.03
CA LYS A 95 -0.80 6.90 11.42
C LYS A 95 0.26 5.97 12.01
N ARG A 96 1.26 6.55 12.64
CA ARG A 96 2.30 5.82 13.37
C ARG A 96 2.14 6.01 14.87
N GLY A 97 2.46 4.99 15.63
CA GLY A 97 2.39 5.02 17.09
C GLY A 97 2.44 3.62 17.70
N ASN A 98 2.12 3.52 18.98
CA ASN A 98 2.17 2.24 19.70
C ASN A 98 1.20 1.16 19.17
N LEU A 99 0.11 1.57 18.49
CA LEU A 99 -0.90 0.64 17.94
C LEU A 99 -0.60 0.25 16.49
N TYR A 100 -0.02 1.16 15.69
CA TYR A 100 0.22 0.96 14.26
C TYR A 100 1.72 1.09 13.98
N GLN A 101 2.39 -0.03 13.79
CA GLN A 101 3.82 -0.07 13.50
C GLN A 101 4.13 0.07 12.00
N ASN A 102 3.21 -0.37 11.15
CA ASN A 102 3.31 -0.27 9.69
C ASN A 102 1.92 0.00 9.07
N SER A 103 1.89 0.25 7.76
CA SER A 103 0.66 0.50 6.98
C SER A 103 0.11 -0.75 6.28
N ASN A 104 0.74 -1.90 6.48
CA ASN A 104 0.31 -3.12 5.82
C ASN A 104 -1.02 -3.59 6.41
N ALA A 105 -1.98 -3.90 5.54
CA ALA A 105 -3.29 -4.41 5.93
C ALA A 105 -3.61 -5.69 5.16
N MET A 106 -4.19 -6.66 5.83
CA MET A 106 -4.71 -7.89 5.21
C MET A 106 -6.21 -7.99 5.45
N ILE A 107 -6.99 -8.16 4.38
CA ILE A 107 -8.43 -8.27 4.43
C ILE A 107 -8.84 -9.70 4.10
N ILE A 108 -9.37 -10.40 5.10
CA ILE A 108 -9.76 -11.80 5.00
C ILE A 108 -11.27 -11.93 5.20
N GLY A 109 -11.91 -12.75 4.38
CA GLY A 109 -13.34 -13.04 4.52
C GLY A 109 -13.81 -14.09 3.51
N LYS A 110 -14.97 -14.68 3.77
CA LYS A 110 -15.63 -15.60 2.83
C LYS A 110 -16.02 -14.90 1.54
N SER A 111 -16.23 -15.63 0.45
CA SER A 111 -16.82 -15.08 -0.77
C SER A 111 -18.18 -14.44 -0.44
N GLY A 112 -18.46 -13.27 -1.04
CA GLY A 112 -19.69 -12.50 -0.79
C GLY A 112 -19.73 -11.74 0.56
N SER A 113 -18.68 -11.76 1.39
CA SER A 113 -18.66 -11.07 2.69
C SER A 113 -18.44 -9.55 2.61
N GLY A 114 -18.24 -9.00 1.42
CA GLY A 114 -18.01 -7.56 1.20
C GLY A 114 -16.55 -7.12 1.18
N LYS A 115 -15.57 -8.04 1.03
CA LYS A 115 -14.13 -7.69 0.93
C LYS A 115 -13.83 -6.66 -0.14
N SER A 116 -14.27 -6.92 -1.37
CA SER A 116 -14.04 -6.01 -2.51
C SER A 116 -14.78 -4.69 -2.32
N TYR A 117 -15.96 -4.68 -1.70
CA TYR A 117 -16.67 -3.45 -1.36
C TYR A 117 -15.88 -2.61 -0.34
N PHE A 118 -15.37 -3.26 0.71
CA PHE A 118 -14.54 -2.60 1.72
C PHE A 118 -13.27 -2.00 1.10
N LEU A 119 -12.57 -2.77 0.24
CA LEU A 119 -11.38 -2.29 -0.48
C LEU A 119 -11.71 -1.11 -1.40
N LYS A 120 -12.84 -1.16 -2.13
CA LYS A 120 -13.29 -0.04 -2.96
C LYS A 120 -13.55 1.22 -2.14
N THR A 121 -14.13 1.07 -0.95
CA THR A 121 -14.33 2.20 -0.03
C THR A 121 -13.01 2.77 0.45
N LEU A 122 -12.07 1.91 0.82
CA LEU A 122 -10.73 2.31 1.26
C LEU A 122 -9.96 3.03 0.14
N ILE A 123 -9.92 2.46 -1.06
CA ILE A 123 -9.29 3.06 -2.26
C ILE A 123 -9.88 4.43 -2.55
N SER A 124 -11.22 4.54 -2.55
CA SER A 124 -11.89 5.82 -2.80
C SER A 124 -11.54 6.88 -1.77
N GLY A 125 -11.45 6.48 -0.50
CA GLY A 125 -11.07 7.37 0.59
C GLY A 125 -9.60 7.83 0.51
N GLU A 126 -8.68 6.91 0.24
CA GLU A 126 -7.27 7.24 0.06
C GLU A 126 -7.05 8.15 -1.17
N TRP A 127 -7.70 7.85 -2.27
CA TRP A 127 -7.67 8.69 -3.47
C TRP A 127 -8.22 10.10 -3.18
N ALA A 128 -9.32 10.22 -2.43
CA ALA A 128 -9.89 11.52 -2.04
C ALA A 128 -8.98 12.31 -1.10
N ASN A 129 -8.17 11.64 -0.29
CA ASN A 129 -7.14 12.24 0.55
C ASN A 129 -5.88 12.66 -0.23
N GLY A 130 -5.83 12.43 -1.55
CA GLY A 130 -4.69 12.76 -2.40
C GLY A 130 -3.59 11.70 -2.41
N THR A 131 -3.81 10.55 -1.80
CA THR A 131 -2.87 9.41 -1.86
C THR A 131 -2.85 8.84 -3.27
N ARG A 132 -1.64 8.60 -3.80
CA ARG A 132 -1.49 7.87 -5.06
C ARG A 132 -1.78 6.39 -4.82
N VAL A 133 -2.72 5.84 -5.58
CA VAL A 133 -3.20 4.47 -5.43
C VAL A 133 -2.82 3.64 -6.66
N ILE A 134 -2.22 2.48 -6.44
CA ILE A 134 -1.91 1.49 -7.48
C ILE A 134 -2.66 0.21 -7.12
N VAL A 135 -3.49 -0.27 -8.05
CA VAL A 135 -4.24 -1.50 -7.91
C VAL A 135 -3.64 -2.55 -8.84
N LEU A 136 -3.38 -3.75 -8.32
CA LEU A 136 -3.06 -4.93 -9.11
C LEU A 136 -4.31 -5.80 -9.12
N ASP A 137 -5.02 -5.83 -10.26
CA ASP A 137 -6.35 -6.43 -10.38
C ASP A 137 -6.33 -7.70 -11.24
N PRO A 138 -6.19 -8.90 -10.64
CA PRO A 138 -6.18 -10.16 -11.39
C PRO A 138 -7.56 -10.59 -11.89
N GLU A 139 -8.64 -10.05 -11.33
CA GLU A 139 -10.03 -10.45 -11.61
C GLU A 139 -10.87 -9.36 -12.30
N ALA A 140 -10.27 -8.21 -12.61
CA ALA A 140 -10.93 -7.05 -13.23
C ALA A 140 -12.12 -6.48 -12.41
N GLU A 141 -12.03 -6.59 -11.07
CA GLU A 141 -13.11 -6.13 -10.17
C GLU A 141 -13.13 -4.60 -9.97
N TYR A 142 -11.99 -3.92 -10.19
CA TYR A 142 -11.81 -2.50 -9.87
C TYR A 142 -11.98 -1.56 -11.08
N LEU A 143 -12.10 -2.06 -12.30
CA LEU A 143 -12.18 -1.28 -13.53
C LEU A 143 -13.26 -0.18 -13.51
N SER A 144 -14.46 -0.51 -13.00
CA SER A 144 -15.56 0.46 -12.90
C SER A 144 -15.25 1.58 -11.90
N LEU A 145 -14.62 1.27 -10.78
CA LEU A 145 -14.18 2.24 -9.79
C LEU A 145 -13.13 3.18 -10.40
N THR A 146 -12.12 2.60 -11.04
CA THR A 146 -11.02 3.34 -11.66
C THR A 146 -11.52 4.32 -12.72
N ARG A 147 -12.47 3.90 -13.58
CA ARG A 147 -13.11 4.79 -14.55
C ARG A 147 -13.89 5.93 -13.89
N ASN A 148 -14.65 5.64 -12.85
CA ASN A 148 -15.45 6.65 -12.14
C ASN A 148 -14.58 7.68 -11.41
N LEU A 149 -13.40 7.30 -10.97
CA LEU A 149 -12.43 8.19 -10.32
C LEU A 149 -11.43 8.82 -11.32
N CYS A 150 -11.68 8.70 -12.62
CA CYS A 150 -10.82 9.24 -13.68
C CYS A 150 -9.36 8.73 -13.58
N GLY A 151 -9.19 7.49 -13.10
CA GLY A 151 -7.90 6.80 -13.06
C GLY A 151 -7.53 6.18 -14.40
N ASN A 152 -6.26 5.74 -14.52
CA ASN A 152 -5.76 5.01 -15.68
C ASN A 152 -5.93 3.51 -15.48
N ILE A 153 -6.45 2.84 -16.49
CA ILE A 153 -6.50 1.37 -16.57
C ILE A 153 -5.44 0.92 -17.57
N ILE A 154 -4.60 -0.02 -17.14
CA ILE A 154 -3.55 -0.62 -17.95
C ILE A 154 -3.87 -2.10 -18.09
N ASP A 155 -4.34 -2.52 -19.27
CA ASP A 155 -4.52 -3.93 -19.60
C ASP A 155 -3.14 -4.54 -19.93
N VAL A 156 -2.56 -5.22 -18.96
CA VAL A 156 -1.20 -5.79 -19.06
C VAL A 156 -1.13 -6.94 -20.10
N GLY A 157 -2.26 -7.57 -20.40
CA GLY A 157 -2.36 -8.59 -21.45
C GLY A 157 -2.50 -8.03 -22.85
N ASN A 158 -2.73 -6.73 -23.01
CA ASN A 158 -2.92 -6.07 -24.28
C ASN A 158 -1.60 -5.48 -24.80
N ALA A 159 -1.02 -6.12 -25.80
CA ALA A 159 0.23 -5.71 -26.44
C ALA A 159 0.27 -4.26 -26.99
N ARG A 160 -0.85 -3.54 -27.02
CA ARG A 160 -0.90 -2.15 -27.52
C ARG A 160 -0.78 -1.10 -26.40
N GLU A 161 -1.35 -1.37 -25.23
CA GLU A 161 -1.50 -0.39 -24.15
C GLU A 161 -0.74 -0.76 -22.87
N GLY A 162 -0.48 -2.06 -22.66
CA GLY A 162 0.14 -2.59 -21.46
C GLY A 162 1.58 -3.08 -21.65
N ARG A 163 2.33 -2.52 -22.58
CA ARG A 163 3.73 -2.94 -22.81
C ARG A 163 4.62 -2.50 -21.68
N ILE A 164 5.39 -3.44 -21.17
CA ILE A 164 6.36 -3.22 -20.10
C ILE A 164 7.72 -3.64 -20.61
N ASN A 165 8.58 -2.68 -20.90
CA ASN A 165 9.98 -2.96 -21.18
C ASN A 165 10.70 -3.16 -19.83
N PRO A 166 11.18 -4.37 -19.50
CA PRO A 166 11.88 -4.61 -18.24
C PRO A 166 13.16 -3.78 -18.10
N PHE A 167 13.77 -3.39 -19.23
CA PHE A 167 15.00 -2.61 -19.25
C PHE A 167 14.79 -1.10 -19.08
N HIS A 168 13.55 -0.64 -19.01
CA HIS A 168 13.26 0.78 -18.78
C HIS A 168 13.59 1.16 -17.34
N ILE A 169 14.55 2.06 -17.14
CA ILE A 169 14.97 2.54 -15.83
C ILE A 169 14.03 3.65 -15.40
N TYR A 170 13.20 3.36 -14.39
CA TYR A 170 12.30 4.35 -13.80
C TYR A 170 13.00 5.13 -12.70
N LYS A 171 12.67 6.41 -12.61
CA LYS A 171 13.15 7.30 -11.55
C LYS A 171 12.69 6.79 -10.18
N ILE A 172 13.64 6.61 -9.26
CA ILE A 172 13.37 6.31 -7.87
C ILE A 172 13.36 7.61 -7.08
N LEU A 173 12.35 7.79 -6.22
CA LEU A 173 12.28 8.91 -5.28
C LEU A 173 12.73 8.44 -3.90
N THR A 174 13.47 9.28 -3.19
CA THR A 174 13.81 9.10 -1.77
C THR A 174 12.59 9.38 -0.89
N GLU A 175 12.68 9.10 0.41
CA GLU A 175 11.61 9.40 1.37
C GLU A 175 11.22 10.89 1.38
N ASP A 176 12.15 11.78 1.07
CA ASP A 176 11.95 13.24 0.98
C ASP A 176 11.35 13.68 -0.36
N GLY A 177 11.01 12.74 -1.26
CA GLY A 177 10.46 13.03 -2.59
C GLY A 177 11.48 13.57 -3.60
N THR A 178 12.77 13.62 -3.26
CA THR A 178 13.84 13.99 -4.20
C THR A 178 14.28 12.77 -5.04
N PRO A 179 14.79 12.99 -6.27
CA PRO A 179 15.35 11.89 -7.05
C PRO A 179 16.51 11.22 -6.33
N ALA A 180 16.54 9.89 -6.33
CA ALA A 180 17.68 9.14 -5.85
C ALA A 180 18.90 9.35 -6.76
N ASP A 181 20.09 9.12 -6.22
CA ASP A 181 21.34 9.14 -6.97
C ASP A 181 21.25 8.18 -8.19
N PRO A 182 21.74 8.60 -9.38
CA PRO A 182 21.74 7.76 -10.58
C PRO A 182 22.34 6.36 -10.35
N LYS A 183 23.44 6.28 -9.60
CA LYS A 183 24.09 5.02 -9.25
C LYS A 183 23.20 4.10 -8.41
N VAL A 184 22.48 4.67 -7.43
CA VAL A 184 21.51 3.93 -6.60
C VAL A 184 20.36 3.43 -7.45
N THR A 185 19.84 4.28 -8.32
CA THR A 185 18.76 3.96 -9.26
C THR A 185 19.15 2.82 -10.20
N PHE A 186 20.30 2.92 -10.84
CA PHE A 186 20.81 1.91 -11.76
C PHE A 186 21.04 0.55 -11.07
N ASN A 187 21.73 0.54 -9.92
CA ASN A 187 22.00 -0.69 -9.18
C ASN A 187 20.73 -1.35 -8.64
N THR A 188 19.74 -0.55 -8.22
CA THR A 188 18.43 -1.07 -7.78
C THR A 188 17.70 -1.69 -8.96
N HIS A 189 17.76 -1.07 -10.13
CA HIS A 189 17.16 -1.59 -11.34
C HIS A 189 17.82 -2.92 -11.79
N LEU A 190 19.15 -3.03 -11.74
CA LEU A 190 19.84 -4.29 -12.03
C LEU A 190 19.42 -5.43 -11.10
N LYS A 191 19.26 -5.17 -9.80
CA LYS A 191 18.73 -6.17 -8.84
C LYS A 191 17.29 -6.58 -9.16
N MET A 192 16.47 -5.66 -9.64
CA MET A 192 15.12 -5.96 -10.10
C MET A 192 15.16 -6.87 -11.33
N LEU A 193 16.03 -6.58 -12.31
CA LEU A 193 16.22 -7.41 -13.50
C LEU A 193 16.75 -8.80 -13.15
N GLU A 194 17.68 -8.92 -12.23
CA GLU A 194 18.15 -10.21 -11.72
C GLU A 194 16.99 -11.05 -11.16
N SER A 195 16.13 -10.43 -10.35
CA SER A 195 14.94 -11.09 -9.79
C SER A 195 13.94 -11.46 -10.89
N PHE A 196 13.73 -10.60 -11.87
CA PHE A 196 12.89 -10.84 -13.02
C PHE A 196 13.39 -12.07 -13.82
N PHE A 197 14.68 -12.13 -14.15
CA PHE A 197 15.24 -13.27 -14.90
C PHE A 197 15.15 -14.57 -14.09
N LYS A 198 15.35 -14.56 -12.79
CA LYS A 198 15.16 -15.74 -11.93
C LYS A 198 13.73 -16.29 -11.97
N ILE A 199 12.73 -15.43 -12.11
CA ILE A 199 11.31 -15.83 -12.21
C ILE A 199 11.00 -16.34 -13.63
N VAL A 200 11.37 -15.54 -14.64
CA VAL A 200 10.95 -15.79 -16.02
C VAL A 200 11.75 -16.93 -16.67
N LEU A 201 12.97 -17.13 -16.23
CA LEU A 201 13.88 -18.18 -16.66
C LEU A 201 14.09 -19.26 -15.57
N ALA A 202 13.07 -19.56 -14.79
CA ALA A 202 13.16 -20.49 -13.65
C ALA A 202 13.71 -21.89 -14.02
N ASP A 203 13.54 -22.32 -15.28
CA ASP A 203 14.05 -23.59 -15.82
C ASP A 203 15.49 -23.48 -16.37
N ALA A 204 16.09 -22.29 -16.38
CA ALA A 204 17.43 -22.09 -16.92
C ALA A 204 18.51 -22.43 -15.87
N PRO A 205 19.66 -22.98 -16.29
CA PRO A 205 20.82 -23.14 -15.43
C PRO A 205 21.27 -21.80 -14.83
N VAL A 206 21.78 -21.82 -13.60
CA VAL A 206 22.25 -20.61 -12.91
C VAL A 206 23.33 -19.88 -13.71
N ASP A 207 24.27 -20.62 -14.32
CA ASP A 207 25.35 -20.05 -15.13
C ASP A 207 24.81 -19.27 -16.34
N VAL A 208 23.70 -19.73 -16.93
CA VAL A 208 23.01 -19.04 -18.02
C VAL A 208 22.34 -17.75 -17.55
N ILE A 209 21.73 -17.77 -16.38
CA ILE A 209 21.13 -16.55 -15.79
C ILE A 209 22.21 -15.51 -15.48
N GLU A 210 23.34 -15.94 -14.92
CA GLU A 210 24.47 -15.03 -14.65
C GLU A 210 25.07 -14.47 -15.94
N LEU A 211 25.19 -15.29 -16.99
CA LEU A 211 25.61 -14.81 -18.30
C LEU A 211 24.66 -13.73 -18.83
N ILE A 212 23.34 -13.93 -18.72
CA ILE A 212 22.34 -12.95 -19.15
C ILE A 212 22.44 -11.66 -18.31
N ASN A 213 22.63 -11.74 -16.99
CA ASN A 213 22.81 -10.56 -16.13
C ASN A 213 24.05 -9.74 -16.57
N ASN A 214 25.16 -10.39 -16.89
CA ASN A 214 26.34 -9.70 -17.37
C ASN A 214 26.11 -9.05 -18.75
N LEU A 215 25.39 -9.73 -19.65
CA LEU A 215 25.02 -9.19 -20.96
C LEU A 215 24.14 -7.95 -20.85
N VAL A 216 23.26 -7.89 -19.84
CA VAL A 216 22.43 -6.70 -19.57
C VAL A 216 23.31 -5.48 -19.34
N VAL A 217 24.32 -5.59 -18.48
CA VAL A 217 25.24 -4.47 -18.20
C VAL A 217 25.98 -4.04 -19.47
N GLU A 218 26.53 -5.00 -20.23
CA GLU A 218 27.19 -4.71 -21.49
C GLU A 218 26.24 -4.05 -22.51
N THR A 219 24.98 -4.45 -22.55
CA THR A 219 24.00 -3.87 -23.47
C THR A 219 23.70 -2.41 -23.09
N TYR A 220 23.58 -2.09 -21.79
CA TYR A 220 23.45 -0.71 -21.35
C TYR A 220 24.68 0.12 -21.70
N GLU A 221 25.88 -0.40 -21.48
CA GLU A 221 27.12 0.29 -21.83
C GLU A 221 27.24 0.57 -23.35
N ARG A 222 26.85 -0.37 -24.20
CA ARG A 222 26.77 -0.17 -25.65
C ARG A 222 25.84 1.00 -26.04
N MET A 223 24.78 1.24 -25.29
CA MET A 223 23.86 2.35 -25.50
C MET A 223 24.28 3.63 -24.80
N GLY A 224 25.43 3.64 -24.13
CA GLY A 224 25.96 4.80 -23.40
C GLY A 224 25.29 5.01 -22.04
N ILE A 225 24.57 4.02 -21.53
CA ILE A 225 23.93 4.04 -20.20
C ILE A 225 24.89 3.37 -19.21
N THR A 226 25.33 4.14 -18.22
CA THR A 226 26.25 3.68 -17.16
C THR A 226 25.64 3.98 -15.78
N GLU A 227 26.29 3.50 -14.72
CA GLU A 227 25.85 3.76 -13.34
C GLU A 227 25.75 5.25 -12.97
N ASN A 228 26.44 6.14 -13.70
CA ASN A 228 26.44 7.57 -13.45
C ASN A 228 25.50 8.36 -14.40
N THR A 229 24.77 7.64 -15.26
CA THR A 229 23.88 8.27 -16.23
C THR A 229 22.53 8.58 -15.61
N ASP A 230 22.11 9.84 -15.63
CA ASP A 230 20.76 10.23 -15.23
C ASP A 230 19.77 9.88 -16.36
N CYS A 231 19.07 8.78 -16.20
CA CYS A 231 18.07 8.28 -17.15
C CYS A 231 16.69 8.95 -16.99
N SER A 232 16.51 9.86 -16.05
CA SER A 232 15.19 10.42 -15.69
C SER A 232 14.50 11.21 -16.81
N ALA A 233 15.28 11.70 -17.78
CA ALA A 233 14.80 12.48 -18.93
C ALA A 233 14.77 11.67 -20.23
N PHE A 234 15.19 10.41 -20.23
CA PHE A 234 15.22 9.60 -21.44
C PHE A 234 13.82 9.14 -21.85
N PRO A 235 13.49 9.21 -23.14
CA PRO A 235 12.23 8.67 -23.64
C PRO A 235 12.23 7.13 -23.56
N ALA A 236 11.05 6.52 -23.53
CA ALA A 236 10.88 5.08 -23.32
C ALA A 236 11.52 4.21 -24.44
N ASP A 237 11.70 4.77 -25.63
CA ASP A 237 12.32 4.13 -26.79
C ASP A 237 13.86 4.18 -26.77
N TYR A 238 14.46 4.90 -25.83
CA TYR A 238 15.90 4.97 -25.66
C TYR A 238 16.49 3.74 -24.94
N PHE A 239 15.67 3.04 -24.17
CA PHE A 239 16.14 1.90 -23.38
C PHE A 239 16.23 0.63 -24.21
N PRO A 240 17.24 -0.25 -23.93
CA PRO A 240 17.42 -1.49 -24.66
C PRO A 240 16.17 -2.37 -24.63
N LEU A 241 16.06 -3.23 -25.61
CA LEU A 241 15.03 -4.26 -25.71
C LEU A 241 15.68 -5.65 -25.63
N PHE A 242 14.89 -6.70 -25.56
CA PHE A 242 15.41 -8.08 -25.66
C PHE A 242 16.12 -8.35 -26.97
N SER A 243 15.73 -7.69 -28.06
CA SER A 243 16.46 -7.74 -29.35
C SER A 243 17.90 -7.25 -29.22
N ASP A 244 18.11 -6.13 -28.50
CA ASP A 244 19.44 -5.55 -28.32
C ASP A 244 20.34 -6.45 -27.45
N LEU A 245 19.73 -7.09 -26.44
CA LEU A 245 20.41 -8.07 -25.59
C LEU A 245 20.83 -9.30 -26.40
N LEU A 246 19.97 -9.79 -27.29
CA LEU A 246 20.26 -10.90 -28.18
C LEU A 246 21.38 -10.53 -29.18
N GLU A 247 21.35 -9.33 -29.77
CA GLU A 247 22.41 -8.82 -30.63
C GLU A 247 23.75 -8.71 -29.89
N THR A 248 23.75 -8.26 -28.65
CA THR A 248 24.96 -8.21 -27.81
C THR A 248 25.55 -9.59 -27.58
N LEU A 249 24.71 -10.59 -27.34
CA LEU A 249 25.14 -11.99 -27.22
C LEU A 249 25.73 -12.53 -28.53
N GLN A 250 25.11 -12.23 -29.69
CA GLN A 250 25.52 -12.71 -30.98
C GLN A 250 26.82 -12.05 -31.49
N ALA A 251 27.07 -10.81 -31.07
CA ALA A 251 28.26 -10.04 -31.41
C ALA A 251 29.53 -10.52 -30.69
N LYS A 252 29.42 -11.42 -29.70
CA LYS A 252 30.58 -11.95 -28.98
C LYS A 252 31.40 -12.88 -29.88
N ASP A 253 32.72 -12.70 -29.79
CA ASP A 253 33.68 -13.58 -30.53
C ASP A 253 33.64 -15.00 -29.97
N LYS A 254 33.17 -15.94 -30.79
CA LYS A 254 33.00 -17.34 -30.41
C LYS A 254 34.27 -18.17 -30.61
N GLU A 255 35.29 -17.66 -31.33
CA GLU A 255 36.50 -18.42 -31.69
C GLU A 255 37.47 -18.56 -30.49
N SER A 256 37.42 -17.61 -29.53
CA SER A 256 38.31 -17.60 -28.37
C SER A 256 37.74 -18.28 -27.13
N MET A 257 36.50 -18.84 -27.20
CA MET A 257 35.79 -19.36 -26.04
C MET A 257 35.90 -20.87 -25.87
N ASP A 258 35.87 -21.32 -24.63
CA ASP A 258 35.82 -22.74 -24.30
C ASP A 258 34.44 -23.37 -24.61
N SER A 259 34.39 -24.69 -24.66
CA SER A 259 33.19 -25.43 -25.06
C SER A 259 32.01 -25.27 -24.06
N LEU A 260 32.29 -25.03 -22.81
CA LEU A 260 31.27 -24.80 -21.78
C LEU A 260 30.60 -23.44 -21.97
N THR A 261 31.38 -22.38 -22.12
CA THR A 261 30.88 -21.02 -22.36
C THR A 261 30.06 -20.96 -23.65
N LEU A 262 30.52 -21.65 -24.74
CA LEU A 262 29.77 -21.74 -25.99
C LEU A 262 28.42 -22.45 -25.83
N ARG A 263 28.34 -23.48 -24.98
CA ARG A 263 27.11 -24.20 -24.69
C ARG A 263 26.12 -23.26 -23.92
N ASP A 264 26.62 -22.53 -22.92
CA ASP A 264 25.81 -21.64 -22.12
C ASP A 264 25.31 -20.44 -22.95
N MET A 265 26.12 -19.91 -23.84
CA MET A 265 25.71 -18.90 -24.81
C MET A 265 24.60 -19.38 -25.76
N ARG A 266 24.70 -20.59 -26.29
CA ARG A 266 23.64 -21.18 -27.12
C ARG A 266 22.36 -21.38 -26.34
N THR A 267 22.47 -21.77 -25.08
CA THR A 267 21.34 -21.95 -24.21
C THR A 267 20.70 -20.59 -23.89
N ALA A 268 21.48 -19.56 -23.57
CA ALA A 268 21.01 -18.20 -23.38
C ALA A 268 20.29 -17.65 -24.62
N GLU A 269 20.87 -17.88 -25.83
CA GLU A 269 20.26 -17.48 -27.10
C GLU A 269 18.87 -18.11 -27.29
N LEU A 270 18.71 -19.40 -27.00
CA LEU A 270 17.40 -20.07 -27.08
C LEU A 270 16.37 -19.51 -26.11
N TYR A 271 16.77 -19.16 -24.89
CA TYR A 271 15.89 -18.51 -23.92
C TYR A 271 15.50 -17.10 -24.35
N LEU A 272 16.45 -16.28 -24.79
CA LEU A 272 16.22 -14.91 -25.25
C LEU A 272 15.34 -14.85 -26.50
N GLN A 273 15.46 -15.80 -27.42
CA GLN A 273 14.60 -15.85 -28.60
C GLN A 273 13.11 -15.96 -28.27
N LYS A 274 12.73 -16.54 -27.13
CA LYS A 274 11.33 -16.59 -26.67
C LYS A 274 10.74 -15.19 -26.44
N PHE A 275 11.59 -14.22 -26.07
CA PHE A 275 11.21 -12.83 -25.85
C PHE A 275 11.29 -11.97 -27.11
N VAL A 276 12.17 -12.30 -28.03
CA VAL A 276 12.39 -11.50 -29.25
C VAL A 276 11.40 -11.85 -30.36
N SER A 277 11.15 -13.12 -30.60
CA SER A 277 10.29 -13.59 -31.71
C SER A 277 9.23 -14.60 -31.25
N GLY A 278 9.18 -14.91 -29.97
CA GLY A 278 8.28 -15.88 -29.40
C GLY A 278 7.01 -15.26 -28.81
N ARG A 279 6.33 -16.06 -27.99
CA ARG A 279 5.03 -15.74 -27.38
C ARG A 279 5.00 -14.47 -26.54
N TYR A 280 6.15 -14.02 -26.03
CA TYR A 280 6.28 -12.91 -25.11
C TYR A 280 6.81 -11.62 -25.76
N SER A 281 7.12 -11.67 -27.06
CA SER A 281 7.69 -10.53 -27.79
C SER A 281 6.76 -9.30 -27.77
N ASP A 282 5.46 -9.52 -27.92
CA ASP A 282 4.48 -8.43 -28.01
C ASP A 282 4.37 -7.60 -26.73
N ILE A 283 4.69 -8.20 -25.59
CA ILE A 283 4.56 -7.56 -24.26
C ILE A 283 5.88 -6.91 -23.85
N TRP A 284 7.02 -7.61 -24.03
CA TRP A 284 8.30 -7.22 -23.43
C TRP A 284 9.38 -6.73 -24.41
N ASN A 285 9.25 -7.05 -25.71
CA ASN A 285 10.23 -6.60 -26.71
C ASN A 285 9.76 -5.35 -27.45
N ALA A 286 9.30 -4.36 -26.70
CA ALA A 286 8.91 -3.07 -27.24
C ALA A 286 9.04 -1.99 -26.16
N PRO A 287 9.15 -0.71 -26.52
CA PRO A 287 9.16 0.39 -25.55
C PRO A 287 7.93 0.38 -24.64
N SER A 288 8.14 0.74 -23.36
CA SER A 288 7.04 0.84 -22.39
C SER A 288 5.98 1.85 -22.83
N THR A 289 4.72 1.47 -22.77
CA THR A 289 3.58 2.35 -23.08
C THR A 289 2.82 2.77 -21.84
N LEU A 290 3.34 2.46 -20.66
CA LEU A 290 2.70 2.74 -19.38
C LEU A 290 2.55 4.24 -19.14
N LYS A 291 1.31 4.69 -18.94
CA LYS A 291 0.99 6.03 -18.48
C LYS A 291 0.81 5.99 -16.97
N THR A 292 1.84 6.39 -16.24
CA THR A 292 1.86 6.31 -14.77
C THR A 292 1.60 7.64 -14.08
N ASP A 293 1.13 8.66 -14.79
CA ASP A 293 0.97 10.03 -14.25
C ASP A 293 -0.31 10.21 -13.42
N ALA A 294 -1.25 9.27 -13.48
CA ALA A 294 -2.50 9.35 -12.73
C ALA A 294 -2.31 9.01 -11.25
N ASN A 295 -3.11 9.64 -10.39
CA ASN A 295 -3.15 9.32 -8.97
C ASN A 295 -3.82 7.98 -8.65
N LEU A 296 -4.61 7.42 -9.57
CA LEU A 296 -5.16 6.08 -9.49
C LEU A 296 -4.77 5.31 -10.75
N ILE A 297 -4.08 4.20 -10.58
CA ILE A 297 -3.65 3.32 -11.67
C ILE A 297 -4.13 1.90 -11.34
N ASP A 298 -4.78 1.28 -12.30
CA ASP A 298 -5.31 -0.07 -12.19
C ASP A 298 -4.66 -0.95 -13.26
N PHE A 299 -3.86 -1.91 -12.82
CA PHE A 299 -3.25 -2.90 -13.68
C PHE A 299 -4.17 -4.11 -13.78
N ASP A 300 -4.87 -4.22 -14.90
CA ASP A 300 -5.73 -5.36 -15.21
C ASP A 300 -4.89 -6.54 -15.73
N PHE A 301 -4.84 -7.60 -14.94
CA PHE A 301 -4.15 -8.84 -15.28
C PHE A 301 -5.11 -9.96 -15.74
N GLN A 302 -6.41 -9.70 -15.87
CA GLN A 302 -7.40 -10.74 -16.15
C GLN A 302 -7.06 -11.55 -17.39
N SER A 303 -6.63 -10.89 -18.46
CA SER A 303 -6.23 -11.53 -19.71
C SER A 303 -5.01 -12.45 -19.58
N LEU A 304 -4.06 -12.12 -18.71
CA LEU A 304 -2.88 -12.94 -18.42
C LEU A 304 -3.20 -14.15 -17.55
N PHE A 305 -4.07 -13.98 -16.56
CA PHE A 305 -4.48 -15.05 -15.63
C PHE A 305 -5.54 -16.01 -16.21
N ALA A 306 -6.16 -15.67 -17.33
CA ALA A 306 -7.09 -16.56 -18.02
C ALA A 306 -6.46 -17.94 -18.38
N ASN A 307 -5.13 -17.99 -18.53
CA ASN A 307 -4.34 -19.21 -18.63
C ASN A 307 -3.58 -19.44 -17.31
N LYS A 308 -4.05 -20.32 -16.45
CA LYS A 308 -3.53 -20.61 -15.10
C LYS A 308 -2.03 -20.97 -14.98
N ASN A 309 -1.34 -21.22 -16.08
CA ASN A 309 0.10 -21.57 -16.15
C ASN A 309 0.93 -20.50 -16.85
N ASN A 310 0.52 -19.25 -16.83
CA ASN A 310 1.24 -18.21 -17.57
C ASN A 310 2.38 -17.63 -16.73
N VAL A 311 3.62 -17.90 -17.12
CA VAL A 311 4.84 -17.39 -16.47
C VAL A 311 4.88 -15.86 -16.46
N VAL A 312 4.30 -15.21 -17.48
CA VAL A 312 4.23 -13.75 -17.63
C VAL A 312 3.44 -13.10 -16.50
N ALA A 313 2.39 -13.77 -16.02
CA ALA A 313 1.55 -13.24 -14.94
C ALA A 313 2.27 -13.23 -13.58
N ASN A 314 3.34 -13.99 -13.44
CA ASN A 314 4.12 -14.12 -12.20
C ASN A 314 5.40 -13.27 -12.23
N ALA A 315 5.79 -12.72 -13.38
CA ALA A 315 6.94 -11.86 -13.55
C ALA A 315 6.63 -10.39 -13.28
#